data_10cda341c572372e7406bb516155770e
#
_entry.id   10cda341c572372e7406bb516155770e
#
_cell.length_a   1.000
_cell.length_b   1.000
_cell.length_c   1.000
_cell.angle_alpha   90.00
_cell.angle_beta   90.00
_cell.angle_gamma   90.00
#
_symmetry.space_group_name_H-M   'P 1'
#
loop_
_entity.id
_entity.type
_entity.pdbx_description
1 polymer ?
#
loop_
_entity_poly.entity_id
_entity_poly.type
_entity_poly.pdbx_seq_one_letter_code
_entity_poly.pdbx_strand_id
1 'polypeptide(L)'
;MQRRTLRRNMIHSTSSLSYSPHHRWKVLAAGVAANVAFSVAINGIPMTAVLMRTGYQLDNAALGLVLGLMGLGIAMSELPWGLLTDRWGDRPVLLMGLGSMAVALVAMALWAVPGAARIPGMGWLGGGLLLVGLLGGSVNGASGRALMTWFDAGERGLAMSIRQTAVPLGGGIGALVLPFVTLHFGFAALYGLLALLCALGAAACWAWVHEPPVARRASTAEMPSVPGASGPLHDARVWRIAAGIGLLCAPQFAVLSFGTVFLHDFGHAGLAAITATMVFVQVGAMVMRVWSGRWTDRRRNRPAYLRACSALSVLLFAGLAALVLAAGTHGADSVALRMALVALLAASGVCVSAWHGVAYTELATLAGAARAGTALGMANTSVFLVCFLTPFSIPHLLALQGWPLVWLVASACALVAMPLLVPRPAAADQKAAKTALSRST
;
A
#
# COMPACT_ATOMS: atom_id res chain seq x y z
N MET A 1 -16.18 -41.28 43.61
CA MET A 1 -16.08 -39.85 43.23
C MET A 1 -14.73 -39.48 42.57
N GLN A 2 -13.68 -40.26 42.66
CA GLN A 2 -12.32 -40.02 42.09
C GLN A 2 -12.15 -40.36 40.59
N ARG A 3 -13.03 -41.09 39.95
CA ARG A 3 -12.90 -41.44 38.50
C ARG A 3 -13.45 -40.39 37.53
N ARG A 4 -14.19 -39.35 38.00
CA ARG A 4 -14.70 -38.27 37.16
C ARG A 4 -13.72 -37.07 37.03
N THR A 5 -12.79 -36.94 37.95
CA THR A 5 -11.76 -35.89 37.93
C THR A 5 -10.61 -36.20 36.98
N LEU A 6 -10.27 -37.47 36.78
CA LEU A 6 -9.20 -37.87 35.85
C LEU A 6 -9.58 -37.75 34.36
N ARG A 7 -10.87 -37.84 34.03
CA ARG A 7 -11.31 -37.65 32.62
C ARG A 7 -11.40 -36.22 32.18
N ARG A 8 -11.41 -35.25 33.10
CA ARG A 8 -11.47 -33.80 32.79
C ARG A 8 -10.10 -33.21 32.51
N ASN A 9 -9.02 -33.86 32.94
CA ASN A 9 -7.64 -33.39 32.72
C ASN A 9 -6.98 -34.00 31.46
N MET A 10 -7.65 -34.89 30.72
CA MET A 10 -7.10 -35.52 29.53
C MET A 10 -7.55 -34.85 28.20
N ILE A 11 -8.36 -33.78 28.24
CA ILE A 11 -8.88 -33.09 27.04
C ILE A 11 -8.19 -31.74 26.75
N HIS A 12 -7.21 -31.32 27.54
CA HIS A 12 -6.49 -30.05 27.33
C HIS A 12 -4.97 -30.17 27.22
N SER A 13 -4.47 -31.26 26.63
CA SER A 13 -3.12 -31.18 26.06
C SER A 13 -3.19 -30.88 24.56
N THR A 14 -3.81 -29.77 24.19
CA THR A 14 -3.41 -29.10 22.96
C THR A 14 -1.97 -28.64 23.19
N SER A 15 -1.02 -29.38 22.62
CA SER A 15 0.38 -28.99 22.54
C SER A 15 0.42 -27.52 22.09
N SER A 16 0.64 -26.60 23.02
CA SER A 16 0.96 -25.21 22.70
C SER A 16 2.29 -25.26 21.96
N LEU A 17 2.25 -25.22 20.63
CA LEU A 17 3.43 -25.06 19.81
C LEU A 17 4.12 -23.77 20.29
N SER A 18 5.15 -23.92 21.10
CA SER A 18 5.95 -22.77 21.53
C SER A 18 6.86 -22.39 20.36
N TYR A 19 6.47 -21.37 19.63
CA TYR A 19 7.32 -20.83 18.58
C TYR A 19 8.52 -20.08 19.20
N SER A 20 9.70 -20.26 18.57
CA SER A 20 10.89 -19.47 18.92
C SER A 20 10.58 -17.97 18.85
N PRO A 21 11.17 -17.12 19.71
CA PRO A 21 11.04 -15.65 19.64
C PRO A 21 11.37 -15.06 18.26
N HIS A 22 12.22 -15.75 17.51
CA HIS A 22 12.59 -15.37 16.13
C HIS A 22 11.53 -15.70 15.09
N HIS A 23 10.48 -16.47 15.40
CA HIS A 23 9.45 -16.86 14.43
C HIS A 23 8.69 -15.67 13.85
N ARG A 24 8.52 -14.59 14.62
CA ARG A 24 7.92 -13.33 14.14
C ARG A 24 8.60 -12.74 12.90
N TRP A 25 9.93 -12.91 12.77
CA TRP A 25 10.67 -12.47 11.59
C TRP A 25 10.40 -13.34 10.36
N LYS A 26 10.10 -14.64 10.55
CA LYS A 26 9.64 -15.52 9.47
C LYS A 26 8.26 -15.11 8.99
N VAL A 27 7.35 -14.74 9.90
CA VAL A 27 6.02 -14.20 9.55
C VAL A 27 6.16 -12.88 8.79
N LEU A 28 7.08 -11.99 9.22
CA LEU A 28 7.38 -10.76 8.48
C LEU A 28 7.92 -11.07 7.07
N ALA A 29 8.87 -11.99 6.95
CA ALA A 29 9.44 -12.39 5.66
C ALA A 29 8.36 -12.97 4.71
N ALA A 30 7.45 -13.81 5.22
CA ALA A 30 6.31 -14.31 4.44
C ALA A 30 5.37 -13.19 4.01
N GLY A 31 5.07 -12.25 4.91
CA GLY A 31 4.25 -11.08 4.59
C GLY A 31 4.90 -10.16 3.54
N VAL A 32 6.22 -9.97 3.60
CA VAL A 32 6.99 -9.24 2.57
C VAL A 32 6.96 -10.00 1.25
N ALA A 33 7.22 -11.31 1.24
CA ALA A 33 7.19 -12.13 0.02
C ALA A 33 5.82 -12.10 -0.66
N ALA A 34 4.72 -12.21 0.11
CA ALA A 34 3.35 -12.07 -0.39
C ALA A 34 3.12 -10.71 -1.03
N ASN A 35 3.53 -9.63 -0.36
CA ASN A 35 3.39 -8.27 -0.88
C ASN A 35 4.27 -8.01 -2.10
N VAL A 36 5.50 -8.55 -2.17
CA VAL A 36 6.35 -8.45 -3.36
C VAL A 36 5.67 -9.14 -4.55
N ALA A 37 5.19 -10.38 -4.38
CA ALA A 37 4.48 -11.11 -5.43
C ALA A 37 3.27 -10.34 -5.96
N PHE A 38 2.43 -9.82 -5.05
CA PHE A 38 1.30 -8.95 -5.37
C PHE A 38 1.76 -7.68 -6.10
N SER A 39 2.80 -7.00 -5.59
CA SER A 39 3.25 -5.71 -6.14
C SER A 39 3.94 -5.85 -7.50
N VAL A 40 4.63 -6.96 -7.76
CA VAL A 40 5.18 -7.27 -9.10
C VAL A 40 4.03 -7.40 -10.11
N ALA A 41 2.92 -8.04 -9.76
CA ALA A 41 1.77 -8.15 -10.65
C ALA A 41 1.11 -6.77 -10.89
N ILE A 42 0.75 -6.06 -9.81
CA ILE A 42 -0.05 -4.83 -9.88
C ILE A 42 0.73 -3.66 -10.50
N ASN A 43 1.99 -3.49 -10.13
CA ASN A 43 2.82 -2.40 -10.64
C ASN A 43 3.62 -2.78 -11.89
N GLY A 44 3.87 -4.07 -12.10
CA GLY A 44 4.70 -4.54 -13.21
C GLY A 44 3.91 -4.76 -14.51
N ILE A 45 2.65 -5.24 -14.46
CA ILE A 45 1.82 -5.37 -15.66
C ILE A 45 1.70 -4.03 -16.42
N PRO A 46 1.43 -2.88 -15.78
CA PRO A 46 1.43 -1.59 -16.47
C PRO A 46 2.75 -1.22 -17.16
N MET A 47 3.89 -1.74 -16.70
CA MET A 47 5.19 -1.51 -17.35
C MET A 47 5.31 -2.18 -18.71
N THR A 48 4.42 -3.15 -19.01
CA THR A 48 4.30 -3.80 -20.33
C THR A 48 3.25 -3.15 -21.23
N ALA A 49 2.72 -1.98 -20.88
CA ALA A 49 1.60 -1.33 -21.55
C ALA A 49 1.81 -1.16 -23.07
N VAL A 50 3.03 -0.77 -23.51
CA VAL A 50 3.35 -0.61 -24.93
C VAL A 50 3.24 -1.96 -25.66
N LEU A 51 3.77 -3.03 -25.06
CA LEU A 51 3.69 -4.38 -25.60
C LEU A 51 2.25 -4.92 -25.58
N MET A 52 1.48 -4.58 -24.53
CA MET A 52 0.06 -4.93 -24.46
C MET A 52 -0.74 -4.23 -25.57
N ARG A 53 -0.49 -2.93 -25.80
CA ARG A 53 -1.16 -2.17 -26.85
C ARG A 53 -0.94 -2.80 -28.22
N THR A 54 0.29 -3.16 -28.53
CA THR A 54 0.62 -3.81 -29.83
C THR A 54 0.13 -5.25 -29.91
N GLY A 55 0.39 -6.05 -28.87
CA GLY A 55 0.07 -7.48 -28.84
C GLY A 55 -1.44 -7.77 -28.84
N TYR A 56 -2.23 -6.96 -28.12
CA TYR A 56 -3.69 -7.10 -28.08
C TYR A 56 -4.43 -6.16 -29.02
N GLN A 57 -3.72 -5.38 -29.84
CA GLN A 57 -4.28 -4.41 -30.80
C GLN A 57 -5.25 -3.42 -30.12
N LEU A 58 -4.85 -2.89 -28.96
CA LEU A 58 -5.63 -1.93 -28.19
C LEU A 58 -5.29 -0.50 -28.61
N ASP A 59 -6.29 0.36 -28.63
CA ASP A 59 -6.07 1.80 -28.62
C ASP A 59 -5.71 2.29 -27.21
N ASN A 60 -5.37 3.56 -27.07
CA ASN A 60 -4.97 4.13 -25.78
C ASN A 60 -6.12 4.14 -24.75
N ALA A 61 -7.37 4.29 -25.19
CA ALA A 61 -8.54 4.30 -24.33
C ALA A 61 -8.82 2.90 -23.77
N ALA A 62 -8.80 1.88 -24.64
CA ALA A 62 -8.96 0.48 -24.26
C ALA A 62 -7.84 0.00 -23.34
N LEU A 63 -6.58 0.37 -23.62
CA LEU A 63 -5.44 0.06 -22.77
C LEU A 63 -5.61 0.68 -21.38
N GLY A 64 -5.95 1.95 -21.31
CA GLY A 64 -6.19 2.66 -20.04
C GLY A 64 -7.30 2.02 -19.22
N LEU A 65 -8.41 1.66 -19.87
CA LEU A 65 -9.51 0.97 -19.21
C LEU A 65 -9.09 -0.41 -18.68
N VAL A 66 -8.43 -1.22 -19.49
CA VAL A 66 -7.98 -2.57 -19.12
C VAL A 66 -7.04 -2.53 -17.92
N LEU A 67 -6.06 -1.63 -17.91
CA LEU A 67 -5.14 -1.44 -16.77
C LEU A 67 -5.87 -0.88 -15.54
N GLY A 68 -6.81 0.03 -15.76
CA GLY A 68 -7.65 0.59 -14.70
C GLY A 68 -8.53 -0.45 -14.00
N LEU A 69 -9.06 -1.43 -14.74
CA LEU A 69 -9.90 -2.50 -14.19
C LEU A 69 -9.18 -3.31 -13.10
N MET A 70 -7.87 -3.51 -13.21
CA MET A 70 -7.09 -4.17 -12.15
C MET A 70 -7.09 -3.35 -10.85
N GLY A 71 -6.84 -2.05 -10.93
CA GLY A 71 -6.92 -1.14 -9.78
C GLY A 71 -8.33 -1.07 -9.18
N LEU A 72 -9.37 -1.04 -10.02
CA LEU A 72 -10.76 -1.09 -9.59
C LEU A 72 -11.06 -2.39 -8.83
N GLY A 73 -10.60 -3.53 -9.34
CA GLY A 73 -10.75 -4.83 -8.66
C GLY A 73 -10.17 -4.81 -7.24
N ILE A 74 -8.98 -4.23 -7.08
CA ILE A 74 -8.34 -4.09 -5.76
C ILE A 74 -9.20 -3.17 -4.87
N ALA A 75 -9.57 -1.99 -5.35
CA ALA A 75 -10.37 -1.03 -4.58
C ALA A 75 -11.68 -1.65 -4.06
N MET A 76 -12.35 -2.45 -4.88
CA MET A 76 -13.61 -3.13 -4.52
C MET A 76 -13.42 -4.25 -3.50
N SER A 77 -12.26 -4.90 -3.49
CA SER A 77 -12.04 -6.14 -2.73
C SER A 77 -11.29 -5.96 -1.41
N GLU A 78 -10.53 -4.89 -1.22
CA GLU A 78 -9.70 -4.66 -0.03
C GLU A 78 -10.52 -4.71 1.27
N LEU A 79 -11.67 -4.05 1.30
CA LEU A 79 -12.53 -4.06 2.48
C LEU A 79 -13.17 -5.43 2.73
N PRO A 80 -13.80 -6.10 1.76
CA PRO A 80 -14.26 -7.49 1.91
C PRO A 80 -13.18 -8.44 2.42
N TRP A 81 -11.98 -8.41 1.84
CA TRP A 81 -10.87 -9.24 2.31
C TRP A 81 -10.41 -8.87 3.72
N GLY A 82 -10.43 -7.59 4.08
CA GLY A 82 -10.14 -7.14 5.43
C GLY A 82 -11.11 -7.72 6.47
N LEU A 83 -12.41 -7.72 6.17
CA LEU A 83 -13.45 -8.34 7.00
C LEU A 83 -13.27 -9.86 7.13
N LEU A 84 -12.96 -10.52 6.01
CA LEU A 84 -12.67 -11.96 6.01
C LEU A 84 -11.42 -12.29 6.82
N THR A 85 -10.39 -11.44 6.76
CA THR A 85 -9.16 -11.59 7.55
C THR A 85 -9.44 -11.54 9.05
N ASP A 86 -10.28 -10.62 9.49
CA ASP A 86 -10.64 -10.52 10.91
C ASP A 86 -11.45 -11.72 11.39
N ARG A 87 -12.26 -12.32 10.50
CA ARG A 87 -13.11 -13.47 10.81
C ARG A 87 -12.39 -14.82 10.71
N TRP A 88 -11.60 -15.03 9.67
CA TRP A 88 -10.98 -16.33 9.34
C TRP A 88 -9.50 -16.41 9.72
N GLY A 89 -8.88 -15.27 10.03
CA GLY A 89 -7.44 -15.18 10.32
C GLY A 89 -6.58 -14.91 9.09
N ASP A 90 -5.32 -14.64 9.35
CA ASP A 90 -4.39 -14.14 8.34
C ASP A 90 -3.98 -15.22 7.34
N ARG A 91 -3.65 -16.42 7.84
CA ARG A 91 -3.15 -17.54 7.03
C ARG A 91 -4.15 -18.02 5.98
N PRO A 92 -5.41 -18.35 6.31
CA PRO A 92 -6.40 -18.79 5.32
C PRO A 92 -6.62 -17.73 4.23
N VAL A 93 -6.74 -16.47 4.60
CA VAL A 93 -7.00 -15.38 3.66
C VAL A 93 -5.82 -15.14 2.71
N LEU A 94 -4.56 -15.16 3.22
CA LEU A 94 -3.37 -15.07 2.37
C LEU A 94 -3.26 -16.23 1.39
N LEU A 95 -3.53 -17.45 1.86
CA LEU A 95 -3.48 -18.65 1.01
C LEU A 95 -4.57 -18.64 -0.07
N MET A 96 -5.81 -18.28 0.32
CA MET A 96 -6.92 -18.19 -0.62
C MET A 96 -6.67 -17.11 -1.66
N GLY A 97 -6.26 -15.91 -1.24
CA GLY A 97 -6.04 -14.79 -2.14
C GLY A 97 -4.88 -15.02 -3.10
N LEU A 98 -3.69 -15.37 -2.58
CA LEU A 98 -2.52 -15.64 -3.44
C LEU A 98 -2.72 -16.88 -4.31
N GLY A 99 -3.34 -17.94 -3.76
CA GLY A 99 -3.62 -19.17 -4.51
C GLY A 99 -4.63 -18.94 -5.63
N SER A 100 -5.74 -18.26 -5.36
CA SER A 100 -6.73 -17.93 -6.39
C SER A 100 -6.18 -16.93 -7.41
N MET A 101 -5.35 -15.96 -7.00
CA MET A 101 -4.65 -15.05 -7.90
C MET A 101 -3.69 -15.81 -8.82
N ALA A 102 -2.93 -16.79 -8.29
CA ALA A 102 -2.07 -17.64 -9.10
C ALA A 102 -2.88 -18.44 -10.13
N VAL A 103 -4.01 -19.02 -9.73
CA VAL A 103 -4.93 -19.74 -10.65
C VAL A 103 -5.48 -18.81 -11.72
N ALA A 104 -5.91 -17.60 -11.37
CA ALA A 104 -6.39 -16.62 -12.33
C ALA A 104 -5.29 -16.21 -13.34
N LEU A 105 -4.04 -16.03 -12.89
CA LEU A 105 -2.91 -15.73 -13.75
C LEU A 105 -2.55 -16.91 -14.66
N VAL A 106 -2.63 -18.16 -14.19
CA VAL A 106 -2.49 -19.34 -15.05
C VAL A 106 -3.62 -19.38 -16.08
N ALA A 107 -4.84 -19.12 -15.69
CA ALA A 107 -5.97 -19.04 -16.63
C ALA A 107 -5.73 -17.95 -17.69
N MET A 108 -5.20 -16.78 -17.31
CA MET A 108 -4.82 -15.75 -18.27
C MET A 108 -3.70 -16.22 -19.20
N ALA A 109 -2.69 -16.94 -18.70
CA ALA A 109 -1.61 -17.48 -19.50
C ALA A 109 -2.09 -18.49 -20.56
N LEU A 110 -3.17 -19.22 -20.28
CA LEU A 110 -3.72 -20.24 -21.17
C LEU A 110 -4.75 -19.67 -22.16
N TRP A 111 -5.58 -18.72 -21.75
CA TRP A 111 -6.75 -18.32 -22.52
C TRP A 111 -6.82 -16.83 -22.89
N ALA A 112 -6.07 -15.96 -22.22
CA ALA A 112 -6.11 -14.53 -22.44
C ALA A 112 -4.85 -13.98 -23.14
N VAL A 113 -4.07 -14.81 -23.83
CA VAL A 113 -2.86 -14.38 -24.54
C VAL A 113 -3.10 -14.29 -26.04
N PRO A 114 -2.52 -13.29 -26.73
CA PRO A 114 -2.58 -13.21 -28.18
C PRO A 114 -1.78 -14.34 -28.83
N GLY A 115 -2.37 -14.98 -29.82
CA GLY A 115 -1.75 -16.03 -30.61
C GLY A 115 -1.97 -15.78 -32.10
N ALA A 116 -1.30 -16.58 -32.98
CA ALA A 116 -1.38 -16.41 -34.43
C ALA A 116 -2.81 -16.55 -35.00
N ALA A 117 -3.64 -17.39 -34.36
CA ALA A 117 -5.00 -17.66 -34.84
C ALA A 117 -6.08 -16.79 -34.15
N ARG A 118 -5.79 -16.17 -33.04
CA ARG A 118 -6.78 -15.42 -32.22
C ARG A 118 -6.12 -14.40 -31.33
N ILE A 119 -6.65 -13.19 -31.38
CA ILE A 119 -6.37 -12.15 -30.38
C ILE A 119 -7.56 -12.11 -29.41
N PRO A 120 -7.34 -12.32 -28.10
CA PRO A 120 -8.42 -12.26 -27.14
C PRO A 120 -9.04 -10.87 -27.11
N GLY A 121 -10.37 -10.82 -27.09
CA GLY A 121 -11.07 -9.54 -26.97
C GLY A 121 -10.80 -8.86 -25.62
N MET A 122 -10.96 -7.53 -25.61
CA MET A 122 -10.75 -6.67 -24.45
C MET A 122 -11.48 -7.17 -23.19
N GLY A 123 -12.66 -7.80 -23.34
CA GLY A 123 -13.41 -8.36 -22.21
C GLY A 123 -12.68 -9.49 -21.47
N TRP A 124 -11.96 -10.35 -22.18
CA TRP A 124 -11.16 -11.42 -21.59
C TRP A 124 -9.94 -10.87 -20.84
N LEU A 125 -9.22 -9.94 -21.45
CA LEU A 125 -8.06 -9.31 -20.84
C LEU A 125 -8.47 -8.44 -19.65
N GLY A 126 -9.44 -7.53 -19.83
CA GLY A 126 -9.92 -6.65 -18.80
C GLY A 126 -10.60 -7.39 -17.64
N GLY A 127 -11.42 -8.40 -17.97
CA GLY A 127 -12.06 -9.27 -16.96
C GLY A 127 -11.04 -10.10 -16.17
N GLY A 128 -10.00 -10.61 -16.83
CA GLY A 128 -8.89 -11.29 -16.18
C GLY A 128 -8.11 -10.38 -15.23
N LEU A 129 -7.78 -9.17 -15.66
CA LEU A 129 -7.08 -8.19 -14.82
C LEU A 129 -7.95 -7.68 -13.66
N LEU A 130 -9.24 -7.46 -13.89
CA LEU A 130 -10.21 -7.16 -12.81
C LEU A 130 -10.21 -8.28 -11.76
N LEU A 131 -10.29 -9.53 -12.21
CA LEU A 131 -10.28 -10.69 -11.31
C LEU A 131 -8.96 -10.80 -10.54
N VAL A 132 -7.81 -10.62 -11.20
CA VAL A 132 -6.49 -10.58 -10.54
C VAL A 132 -6.46 -9.49 -9.47
N GLY A 133 -7.01 -8.30 -9.74
CA GLY A 133 -7.14 -7.22 -8.78
C GLY A 133 -8.03 -7.59 -7.60
N LEU A 134 -9.23 -8.14 -7.86
CA LEU A 134 -10.18 -8.59 -6.83
C LEU A 134 -9.57 -9.62 -5.87
N LEU A 135 -8.77 -10.54 -6.38
CA LEU A 135 -8.14 -11.60 -5.59
C LEU A 135 -6.90 -11.08 -4.84
N GLY A 136 -6.15 -10.18 -5.47
CA GLY A 136 -4.93 -9.58 -4.92
C GLY A 136 -5.15 -8.67 -3.73
N GLY A 137 -6.32 -8.03 -3.59
CA GLY A 137 -6.68 -7.19 -2.43
C GLY A 137 -6.61 -7.90 -1.08
N SER A 138 -6.62 -9.25 -1.07
CA SER A 138 -6.45 -10.05 0.15
C SER A 138 -5.10 -9.85 0.86
N VAL A 139 -4.05 -9.51 0.11
CA VAL A 139 -2.66 -9.56 0.60
C VAL A 139 -2.37 -8.46 1.60
N ASN A 140 -2.84 -7.24 1.34
CA ASN A 140 -2.48 -6.06 2.15
C ASN A 140 -3.05 -6.14 3.57
N GLY A 141 -4.35 -6.38 3.70
CA GLY A 141 -5.04 -6.46 4.99
C GLY A 141 -4.51 -7.62 5.84
N ALA A 142 -4.44 -8.82 5.26
CA ALA A 142 -4.06 -10.03 5.98
C ALA A 142 -2.59 -10.02 6.42
N SER A 143 -1.65 -9.64 5.53
CA SER A 143 -0.24 -9.54 5.92
C SER A 143 0.00 -8.44 6.97
N GLY A 144 -0.75 -7.33 6.90
CA GLY A 144 -0.68 -6.27 7.90
C GLY A 144 -1.18 -6.74 9.28
N ARG A 145 -2.34 -7.43 9.34
CA ARG A 145 -2.88 -7.97 10.60
C ARG A 145 -1.95 -9.01 11.21
N ALA A 146 -1.34 -9.88 10.41
CA ALA A 146 -0.36 -10.86 10.89
C ALA A 146 0.78 -10.17 11.66
N LEU A 147 1.30 -9.04 11.16
CA LEU A 147 2.34 -8.30 11.87
C LEU A 147 1.85 -7.68 13.18
N MET A 148 0.62 -7.14 13.19
CA MET A 148 0.03 -6.56 14.40
C MET A 148 -0.17 -7.60 15.51
N THR A 149 -0.35 -8.88 15.16
CA THR A 149 -0.51 -9.96 16.13
C THR A 149 0.82 -10.59 16.59
N TRP A 150 1.85 -10.53 15.74
CA TRP A 150 3.15 -11.15 16.03
C TRP A 150 4.20 -10.18 16.61
N PHE A 151 4.04 -8.86 16.43
CA PHE A 151 4.98 -7.87 16.94
C PHE A 151 4.39 -7.06 18.10
N ASP A 152 5.25 -6.75 19.07
CA ASP A 152 4.87 -5.94 20.24
C ASP A 152 4.72 -4.46 19.85
N ALA A 153 3.99 -3.70 20.66
CA ALA A 153 3.62 -2.30 20.36
C ALA A 153 4.82 -1.40 19.99
N GLY A 154 5.99 -1.64 20.61
CA GLY A 154 7.22 -0.87 20.34
C GLY A 154 7.97 -1.25 19.05
N GLU A 155 7.57 -2.33 18.37
CA GLU A 155 8.25 -2.82 17.14
C GLU A 155 7.31 -2.86 15.92
N ARG A 156 6.00 -2.63 16.12
CA ARG A 156 4.99 -2.69 15.05
C ARG A 156 5.26 -1.72 13.91
N GLY A 157 5.71 -0.51 14.23
CA GLY A 157 6.02 0.51 13.24
C GLY A 157 7.19 0.09 12.34
N LEU A 158 8.24 -0.49 12.91
CA LEU A 158 9.36 -1.03 12.14
C LEU A 158 8.91 -2.20 11.24
N ALA A 159 8.20 -3.17 11.81
CA ALA A 159 7.74 -4.35 11.07
C ALA A 159 6.80 -3.95 9.91
N MET A 160 5.84 -3.05 10.17
CA MET A 160 4.93 -2.54 9.14
C MET A 160 5.68 -1.74 8.08
N SER A 161 6.66 -0.94 8.47
CA SER A 161 7.50 -0.17 7.54
C SER A 161 8.35 -1.05 6.64
N ILE A 162 8.95 -2.12 7.18
CA ILE A 162 9.66 -3.13 6.38
C ILE A 162 8.69 -3.80 5.40
N ARG A 163 7.50 -4.21 5.83
CA ARG A 163 6.50 -4.78 4.94
C ARG A 163 6.15 -3.83 3.78
N GLN A 164 6.01 -2.54 4.07
CA GLN A 164 5.65 -1.55 3.06
C GLN A 164 6.77 -1.28 2.03
N THR A 165 8.01 -1.69 2.28
CA THR A 165 9.06 -1.63 1.25
C THR A 165 8.84 -2.63 0.12
N ALA A 166 8.02 -3.66 0.34
CA ALA A 166 7.67 -4.63 -0.70
C ALA A 166 6.99 -4.00 -1.92
N VAL A 167 6.24 -2.90 -1.72
CA VAL A 167 5.53 -2.22 -2.81
C VAL A 167 6.50 -1.59 -3.82
N PRO A 168 7.43 -0.69 -3.45
CA PRO A 168 8.40 -0.17 -4.39
C PRO A 168 9.39 -1.23 -4.89
N LEU A 169 9.73 -2.24 -4.08
CA LEU A 169 10.58 -3.35 -4.50
C LEU A 169 9.90 -4.18 -5.61
N GLY A 170 8.65 -4.57 -5.42
CA GLY A 170 7.88 -5.31 -6.43
C GLY A 170 7.69 -4.51 -7.71
N GLY A 171 7.40 -3.20 -7.61
CA GLY A 171 7.33 -2.31 -8.77
C GLY A 171 8.65 -2.23 -9.53
N GLY A 172 9.78 -2.13 -8.83
CA GLY A 172 11.12 -2.13 -9.43
C GLY A 172 11.46 -3.45 -10.14
N ILE A 173 11.19 -4.59 -9.48
CA ILE A 173 11.34 -5.92 -10.11
C ILE A 173 10.45 -6.04 -11.34
N GLY A 174 9.19 -5.63 -11.24
CA GLY A 174 8.24 -5.65 -12.36
C GLY A 174 8.72 -4.83 -13.55
N ALA A 175 9.22 -3.61 -13.31
CA ALA A 175 9.74 -2.73 -14.34
C ALA A 175 10.97 -3.28 -15.07
N LEU A 176 11.83 -4.00 -14.36
CA LEU A 176 13.03 -4.60 -14.94
C LEU A 176 12.76 -5.92 -15.66
N VAL A 177 11.92 -6.78 -15.09
CA VAL A 177 11.79 -8.17 -15.53
C VAL A 177 10.63 -8.36 -16.50
N LEU A 178 9.46 -7.77 -16.27
CA LEU A 178 8.27 -8.11 -17.04
C LEU A 178 8.32 -7.66 -18.52
N PRO A 179 8.82 -6.45 -18.86
CA PRO A 179 8.98 -6.08 -20.27
C PRO A 179 9.93 -7.03 -21.03
N PHE A 180 11.05 -7.41 -20.38
CA PHE A 180 11.99 -8.35 -20.96
C PHE A 180 11.36 -9.72 -21.20
N VAL A 181 10.68 -10.29 -20.21
CA VAL A 181 9.99 -11.57 -20.31
C VAL A 181 8.90 -11.52 -21.39
N THR A 182 8.12 -10.45 -21.42
CA THR A 182 7.05 -10.29 -22.42
C THR A 182 7.59 -10.19 -23.83
N LEU A 183 8.67 -9.44 -24.04
CA LEU A 183 9.29 -9.23 -25.34
C LEU A 183 9.90 -10.53 -25.91
N HIS A 184 10.57 -11.33 -25.06
CA HIS A 184 11.31 -12.50 -25.52
C HIS A 184 10.52 -13.81 -25.45
N PHE A 185 9.57 -13.92 -24.50
CA PHE A 185 8.83 -15.16 -24.20
C PHE A 185 7.30 -15.00 -24.29
N GLY A 186 6.82 -13.78 -24.57
CA GLY A 186 5.40 -13.48 -24.73
C GLY A 186 4.59 -13.37 -23.44
N PHE A 187 3.30 -13.08 -23.61
CA PHE A 187 2.38 -12.83 -22.46
C PHE A 187 2.08 -14.09 -21.65
N ALA A 188 2.14 -15.28 -22.24
CA ALA A 188 1.97 -16.53 -21.48
C ALA A 188 3.07 -16.68 -20.42
N ALA A 189 4.32 -16.40 -20.78
CA ALA A 189 5.43 -16.42 -19.83
C ALA A 189 5.32 -15.32 -18.77
N LEU A 190 4.85 -14.12 -19.14
CA LEU A 190 4.59 -13.03 -18.20
C LEU A 190 3.59 -13.47 -17.12
N TYR A 191 2.39 -13.93 -17.52
CA TYR A 191 1.37 -14.35 -16.57
C TYR A 191 1.80 -15.60 -15.79
N GLY A 192 2.51 -16.54 -16.43
CA GLY A 192 3.08 -17.73 -15.78
C GLY A 192 4.10 -17.37 -14.70
N LEU A 193 5.00 -16.41 -14.98
CA LEU A 193 5.95 -15.90 -13.97
C LEU A 193 5.23 -15.26 -12.78
N LEU A 194 4.23 -14.43 -13.04
CA LEU A 194 3.43 -13.82 -11.99
C LEU A 194 2.68 -14.86 -11.15
N ALA A 195 2.11 -15.89 -11.79
CA ALA A 195 1.48 -17.02 -11.11
C ALA A 195 2.48 -17.77 -10.21
N LEU A 196 3.69 -18.03 -10.71
CA LEU A 196 4.76 -18.65 -9.93
C LEU A 196 5.13 -17.81 -8.70
N LEU A 197 5.30 -16.49 -8.85
CA LEU A 197 5.60 -15.60 -7.73
C LEU A 197 4.48 -15.62 -6.68
N CYS A 198 3.21 -15.61 -7.10
CA CYS A 198 2.07 -15.73 -6.20
C CYS A 198 2.05 -17.09 -5.49
N ALA A 199 2.34 -18.19 -6.20
CA ALA A 199 2.43 -19.53 -5.61
C ALA A 199 3.57 -19.63 -4.59
N LEU A 200 4.74 -19.06 -4.89
CA LEU A 200 5.87 -18.99 -3.94
C LEU A 200 5.52 -18.14 -2.71
N GLY A 201 4.85 -17.02 -2.89
CA GLY A 201 4.32 -16.20 -1.80
C GLY A 201 3.32 -16.97 -0.93
N ALA A 202 2.40 -17.72 -1.55
CA ALA A 202 1.46 -18.59 -0.84
C ALA A 202 2.19 -19.71 -0.08
N ALA A 203 3.20 -20.36 -0.68
CA ALA A 203 4.01 -21.38 -0.03
C ALA A 203 4.76 -20.84 1.20
N ALA A 204 5.34 -19.62 1.08
CA ALA A 204 5.97 -18.96 2.22
C ALA A 204 4.96 -18.65 3.34
N CYS A 205 3.76 -18.18 2.99
CA CYS A 205 2.68 -17.96 3.95
C CYS A 205 2.22 -19.27 4.61
N TRP A 206 2.08 -20.32 3.82
CA TRP A 206 1.71 -21.64 4.34
C TRP A 206 2.75 -22.17 5.33
N ALA A 207 4.04 -22.02 5.05
CA ALA A 207 5.13 -22.52 5.87
C ALA A 207 5.36 -21.69 7.16
N TRP A 208 5.14 -20.37 7.11
CA TRP A 208 5.59 -19.47 8.19
C TRP A 208 4.50 -18.64 8.86
N VAL A 209 3.35 -18.41 8.21
CA VAL A 209 2.26 -17.70 8.85
C VAL A 209 1.41 -18.68 9.67
N HIS A 210 1.49 -18.56 10.98
CA HIS A 210 0.72 -19.34 11.93
C HIS A 210 0.00 -18.42 12.90
N GLU A 211 -1.02 -18.94 13.55
CA GLU A 211 -1.69 -18.22 14.63
C GLU A 211 -0.73 -18.08 15.82
N PRO A 212 -0.60 -16.90 16.43
CA PRO A 212 0.25 -16.73 17.60
C PRO A 212 -0.23 -17.55 18.79
N PRO A 213 0.67 -17.98 19.72
CA PRO A 213 0.30 -18.69 20.93
C PRO A 213 -0.77 -17.96 21.74
N VAL A 214 -1.63 -18.74 22.43
CA VAL A 214 -2.77 -18.19 23.21
C VAL A 214 -2.34 -17.12 24.23
N ALA A 215 -1.20 -17.32 24.90
CA ALA A 215 -0.62 -16.35 25.83
C ALA A 215 -0.34 -14.98 25.17
N ARG A 216 0.12 -14.99 23.91
CA ARG A 216 0.37 -13.77 23.15
C ARG A 216 -0.92 -13.12 22.63
N ARG A 217 -1.93 -13.93 22.33
CA ARG A 217 -3.29 -13.43 22.00
C ARG A 217 -3.90 -12.71 23.21
N ALA A 218 -3.75 -13.26 24.42
CA ALA A 218 -4.23 -12.65 25.64
C ALA A 218 -3.55 -11.27 25.86
N SER A 219 -2.23 -11.18 25.73
CA SER A 219 -1.51 -9.90 25.92
C SER A 219 -1.81 -8.85 24.86
N THR A 220 -2.18 -9.26 23.63
CA THR A 220 -2.62 -8.33 22.58
C THR A 220 -4.12 -7.99 22.68
N ALA A 221 -4.92 -8.83 23.32
CA ALA A 221 -6.34 -8.60 23.60
C ALA A 221 -6.57 -7.75 24.85
N GLU A 222 -5.57 -7.64 25.73
CA GLU A 222 -5.64 -6.86 27.00
C GLU A 222 -5.63 -5.33 26.85
N MET A 223 -5.58 -4.78 25.65
CA MET A 223 -6.18 -3.46 25.45
C MET A 223 -7.70 -3.66 25.52
N PRO A 224 -8.39 -3.09 26.53
CA PRO A 224 -9.80 -3.33 26.71
C PRO A 224 -10.55 -2.96 25.42
N SER A 225 -11.09 -3.96 24.75
CA SER A 225 -12.22 -3.69 23.87
C SER A 225 -13.32 -3.17 24.80
N VAL A 226 -13.54 -1.87 24.80
CA VAL A 226 -14.64 -1.27 25.55
C VAL A 226 -15.89 -2.07 25.19
N PRO A 227 -16.58 -2.72 26.15
CA PRO A 227 -17.81 -3.44 25.87
C PRO A 227 -18.77 -2.46 25.21
N GLY A 228 -19.22 -2.75 23.98
CA GLY A 228 -20.03 -1.82 23.16
C GLY A 228 -19.24 -1.00 22.13
N ALA A 229 -17.91 -1.15 21.99
CA ALA A 229 -17.18 -0.49 20.92
C ALA A 229 -17.65 -0.99 19.56
N SER A 230 -18.28 -0.11 18.78
CA SER A 230 -18.65 -0.33 17.38
C SER A 230 -17.43 -0.80 16.58
N GLY A 231 -17.64 -1.71 15.61
CA GLY A 231 -16.56 -2.19 14.74
C GLY A 231 -15.88 -1.05 13.97
N PRO A 232 -14.69 -1.27 13.35
CA PRO A 232 -13.97 -0.24 12.62
C PRO A 232 -14.81 0.49 11.57
N LEU A 233 -15.77 -0.19 10.95
CA LEU A 233 -16.71 0.38 9.97
C LEU A 233 -17.62 1.48 10.55
N HIS A 234 -17.90 1.43 11.84
CA HIS A 234 -18.76 2.41 12.53
C HIS A 234 -17.94 3.43 13.34
N ASP A 235 -16.61 3.33 13.34
CA ASP A 235 -15.73 4.29 14.02
C ASP A 235 -15.29 5.40 13.06
N ALA A 236 -15.84 6.59 13.24
CA ALA A 236 -15.49 7.77 12.44
C ALA A 236 -13.99 8.12 12.51
N ARG A 237 -13.28 7.73 13.58
CA ARG A 237 -11.83 7.95 13.70
C ARG A 237 -11.07 7.07 12.72
N VAL A 238 -11.49 5.82 12.53
CA VAL A 238 -10.90 4.88 11.56
C VAL A 238 -11.13 5.40 10.14
N TRP A 239 -12.36 5.81 9.79
CA TRP A 239 -12.69 6.41 8.49
C TRP A 239 -11.87 7.67 8.21
N ARG A 240 -11.71 8.53 9.21
CA ARG A 240 -10.92 9.75 9.08
C ARG A 240 -9.47 9.46 8.74
N ILE A 241 -8.82 8.53 9.48
CA ILE A 241 -7.42 8.16 9.21
C ILE A 241 -7.32 7.45 7.86
N ALA A 242 -8.25 6.55 7.51
CA ALA A 242 -8.27 5.87 6.22
C ALA A 242 -8.40 6.85 5.05
N ALA A 243 -9.28 7.85 5.16
CA ALA A 243 -9.41 8.91 4.17
C ALA A 243 -8.14 9.78 4.08
N GLY A 244 -7.53 10.11 5.23
CA GLY A 244 -6.26 10.83 5.28
C GLY A 244 -5.12 10.08 4.60
N ILE A 245 -5.04 8.76 4.80
CA ILE A 245 -4.10 7.86 4.13
C ILE A 245 -4.32 7.90 2.62
N GLY A 246 -5.57 7.70 2.15
CA GLY A 246 -5.90 7.78 0.74
C GLY A 246 -5.53 9.13 0.13
N LEU A 247 -5.92 10.22 0.78
CA LEU A 247 -5.68 11.57 0.26
C LEU A 247 -4.19 11.93 0.20
N LEU A 248 -3.37 11.48 1.16
CA LEU A 248 -1.92 11.70 1.13
C LEU A 248 -1.22 10.85 0.06
N CYS A 249 -1.88 9.83 -0.48
CA CYS A 249 -1.41 9.09 -1.65
C CYS A 249 -1.54 9.90 -2.95
N ALA A 250 -2.45 10.88 -3.06
CA ALA A 250 -2.62 11.65 -4.29
C ALA A 250 -1.32 12.36 -4.75
N PRO A 251 -0.63 13.15 -3.91
CA PRO A 251 0.65 13.74 -4.30
C PRO A 251 1.73 12.69 -4.61
N GLN A 252 1.73 11.55 -3.95
CA GLN A 252 2.65 10.45 -4.25
C GLN A 252 2.39 9.85 -5.63
N PHE A 253 1.14 9.55 -5.95
CA PHE A 253 0.79 9.03 -7.28
C PHE A 253 0.99 10.07 -8.38
N ALA A 254 0.82 11.36 -8.11
CA ALA A 254 1.16 12.41 -9.07
C ALA A 254 2.66 12.36 -9.44
N VAL A 255 3.55 12.22 -8.46
CA VAL A 255 5.00 12.06 -8.72
C VAL A 255 5.28 10.75 -9.47
N LEU A 256 4.71 9.63 -9.05
CA LEU A 256 5.03 8.32 -9.62
C LEU A 256 4.47 8.12 -11.04
N SER A 257 3.30 8.70 -11.35
CA SER A 257 2.66 8.55 -12.66
C SER A 257 3.04 9.64 -13.66
N PHE A 258 3.20 10.88 -13.22
CA PHE A 258 3.44 12.02 -14.09
C PHE A 258 4.74 12.79 -13.82
N GLY A 259 5.52 12.40 -12.82
CA GLY A 259 6.80 13.05 -12.54
C GLY A 259 7.80 12.91 -13.68
N THR A 260 7.79 11.79 -14.42
CA THR A 260 8.62 11.59 -15.61
C THR A 260 8.21 12.53 -16.75
N VAL A 261 6.90 12.66 -17.00
CA VAL A 261 6.34 13.57 -18.00
C VAL A 261 6.65 15.02 -17.64
N PHE A 262 6.48 15.39 -16.38
CA PHE A 262 6.83 16.70 -15.86
C PHE A 262 8.31 17.05 -16.09
N LEU A 263 9.22 16.17 -15.72
CA LEU A 263 10.65 16.39 -15.91
C LEU A 263 11.04 16.44 -17.38
N HIS A 264 10.40 15.66 -18.25
CA HIS A 264 10.64 15.65 -19.68
C HIS A 264 10.09 16.93 -20.35
N ASP A 265 8.78 17.17 -20.21
CA ASP A 265 8.07 18.17 -21.00
C ASP A 265 8.30 19.59 -20.48
N PHE A 266 8.35 19.76 -19.15
CA PHE A 266 8.56 21.04 -18.51
C PHE A 266 10.00 21.26 -18.03
N GLY A 267 10.60 20.21 -17.44
CA GLY A 267 11.95 20.26 -16.89
C GLY A 267 13.04 20.15 -17.96
N HIS A 268 12.72 19.78 -19.20
CA HIS A 268 13.66 19.52 -20.30
C HIS A 268 14.82 18.61 -19.87
N ALA A 269 14.53 17.65 -18.96
CA ALA A 269 15.49 16.72 -18.44
C ALA A 269 15.69 15.53 -19.40
N GLY A 270 16.93 15.13 -19.58
CA GLY A 270 17.25 13.94 -20.37
C GLY A 270 16.85 12.66 -19.65
N LEU A 271 16.66 11.58 -20.42
CA LEU A 271 16.20 10.27 -19.92
C LEU A 271 16.99 9.75 -18.73
N ALA A 272 18.32 9.89 -18.73
CA ALA A 272 19.19 9.46 -17.63
C ALA A 272 18.87 10.19 -16.32
N ALA A 273 18.67 11.51 -16.36
CA ALA A 273 18.31 12.31 -15.20
C ALA A 273 16.92 11.95 -14.66
N ILE A 274 15.95 11.74 -15.54
CA ILE A 274 14.60 11.30 -15.19
C ILE A 274 14.65 9.95 -14.48
N THR A 275 15.33 8.97 -15.09
CA THR A 275 15.48 7.63 -14.53
C THR A 275 16.18 7.66 -13.16
N ALA A 276 17.29 8.40 -13.05
CA ALA A 276 18.01 8.54 -11.80
C ALA A 276 17.15 9.18 -10.69
N THR A 277 16.33 10.20 -11.05
CA THR A 277 15.40 10.85 -10.13
C THR A 277 14.37 9.85 -9.61
N MET A 278 13.73 9.07 -10.49
CA MET A 278 12.71 8.10 -10.10
C MET A 278 13.30 6.97 -9.26
N VAL A 279 14.49 6.47 -9.60
CA VAL A 279 15.22 5.48 -8.78
C VAL A 279 15.54 6.04 -7.41
N PHE A 280 16.04 7.28 -7.33
CA PHE A 280 16.32 7.96 -6.06
C PHE A 280 15.07 8.08 -5.19
N VAL A 281 13.92 8.46 -5.77
CA VAL A 281 12.62 8.51 -5.06
C VAL A 281 12.25 7.16 -4.47
N GLN A 282 12.38 6.07 -5.24
CA GLN A 282 11.99 4.73 -4.78
C GLN A 282 12.94 4.20 -3.70
N VAL A 283 14.26 4.34 -3.88
CA VAL A 283 15.25 3.95 -2.87
C VAL A 283 15.10 4.79 -1.61
N GLY A 284 14.96 6.11 -1.76
CA GLY A 284 14.71 7.03 -0.66
C GLY A 284 13.44 6.70 0.10
N ALA A 285 12.36 6.34 -0.61
CA ALA A 285 11.11 5.89 -0.01
C ALA A 285 11.31 4.62 0.84
N MET A 286 12.05 3.62 0.36
CA MET A 286 12.34 2.41 1.13
C MET A 286 13.12 2.72 2.41
N VAL A 287 14.19 3.49 2.30
CA VAL A 287 15.03 3.89 3.44
C VAL A 287 14.22 4.67 4.47
N MET A 288 13.47 5.68 4.01
CA MET A 288 12.67 6.54 4.89
C MET A 288 11.51 5.77 5.57
N ARG A 289 10.90 4.80 4.91
CA ARG A 289 9.87 3.94 5.50
C ARG A 289 10.42 3.12 6.67
N VAL A 290 11.59 2.49 6.51
CA VAL A 290 12.22 1.70 7.57
C VAL A 290 12.70 2.60 8.72
N TRP A 291 13.36 3.71 8.38
CA TRP A 291 13.86 4.67 9.38
C TRP A 291 12.72 5.28 10.21
N SER A 292 11.66 5.74 9.56
CA SER A 292 10.51 6.37 10.24
C SER A 292 9.79 5.41 11.18
N GLY A 293 9.61 4.16 10.77
CA GLY A 293 9.01 3.13 11.61
C GLY A 293 9.83 2.91 12.89
N ARG A 294 11.14 2.70 12.75
CA ARG A 294 12.04 2.51 13.89
C ARG A 294 12.13 3.73 14.79
N TRP A 295 12.18 4.92 14.19
CA TRP A 295 12.29 6.18 14.94
C TRP A 295 11.02 6.47 15.74
N THR A 296 9.84 6.31 15.13
CA THR A 296 8.55 6.56 15.79
C THR A 296 8.23 5.51 16.87
N ASP A 297 8.64 4.27 16.70
CA ASP A 297 8.50 3.24 17.75
C ASP A 297 9.33 3.57 18.99
N ARG A 298 10.59 4.01 18.78
CA ARG A 298 11.46 4.42 19.89
C ARG A 298 10.96 5.69 20.62
N ARG A 299 10.47 6.66 19.88
CA ARG A 299 10.03 7.97 20.39
C ARG A 299 8.56 7.99 20.81
N ARG A 300 7.76 6.97 20.45
CA ARG A 300 6.31 6.89 20.67
C ARG A 300 5.55 8.15 20.21
N ASN A 301 5.96 8.74 19.09
CA ASN A 301 5.49 10.04 18.61
C ASN A 301 4.90 9.99 17.17
N ARG A 302 4.26 8.88 16.81
CA ARG A 302 3.65 8.67 15.48
C ARG A 302 2.77 9.84 15.00
N PRO A 303 1.85 10.41 15.83
CA PRO A 303 1.03 11.52 15.38
C PRO A 303 1.83 12.79 15.06
N ALA A 304 2.90 13.07 15.82
CA ALA A 304 3.78 14.20 15.54
C ALA A 304 4.56 14.01 14.23
N TYR A 305 5.05 12.79 14.00
CA TYR A 305 5.73 12.43 12.74
C TYR A 305 4.80 12.58 11.53
N LEU A 306 3.58 12.06 11.60
CA LEU A 306 2.59 12.17 10.52
C LEU A 306 2.26 13.63 10.21
N ARG A 307 2.10 14.47 11.22
CA ARG A 307 1.92 15.93 11.03
C ARG A 307 3.11 16.58 10.36
N ALA A 308 4.32 16.29 10.83
CA ALA A 308 5.55 16.86 10.28
C ALA A 308 5.76 16.42 8.82
N CYS A 309 5.54 15.14 8.51
CA CYS A 309 5.63 14.61 7.16
C CYS A 309 4.61 15.25 6.21
N SER A 310 3.33 15.38 6.65
CA SER A 310 2.29 16.06 5.86
C SER A 310 2.61 17.53 5.65
N ALA A 311 3.01 18.25 6.70
CA ALA A 311 3.37 19.67 6.60
C ALA A 311 4.56 19.90 5.67
N LEU A 312 5.59 19.06 5.76
CA LEU A 312 6.74 19.11 4.85
C LEU A 312 6.30 18.81 3.39
N SER A 313 5.41 17.85 3.19
CA SER A 313 4.83 17.58 1.87
C SER A 313 4.09 18.81 1.31
N VAL A 314 3.27 19.49 2.12
CA VAL A 314 2.61 20.75 1.72
C VAL A 314 3.63 21.77 1.25
N LEU A 315 4.69 22.01 2.03
CA LEU A 315 5.72 23.00 1.70
C LEU A 315 6.50 22.62 0.42
N LEU A 316 6.86 21.35 0.28
CA LEU A 316 7.62 20.91 -0.89
C LEU A 316 6.80 21.00 -2.19
N PHE A 317 5.52 20.59 -2.18
CA PHE A 317 4.66 20.68 -3.37
C PHE A 317 4.24 22.12 -3.65
N ALA A 318 4.00 22.96 -2.65
CA ALA A 318 3.78 24.39 -2.82
C ALA A 318 5.03 25.09 -3.39
N GLY A 319 6.22 24.73 -2.89
CA GLY A 319 7.50 25.21 -3.42
C GLY A 319 7.72 24.78 -4.87
N LEU A 320 7.35 23.53 -5.21
CA LEU A 320 7.42 23.04 -6.59
C LEU A 320 6.47 23.83 -7.51
N ALA A 321 5.22 24.08 -7.07
CA ALA A 321 4.28 24.90 -7.81
C ALA A 321 4.80 26.34 -8.00
N ALA A 322 5.35 26.96 -6.95
CA ALA A 322 5.92 28.29 -7.02
C ALA A 322 7.13 28.37 -7.97
N LEU A 323 8.00 27.36 -7.93
CA LEU A 323 9.15 27.27 -8.83
C LEU A 323 8.72 27.14 -10.30
N VAL A 324 7.68 26.34 -10.56
CA VAL A 324 7.10 26.19 -11.91
C VAL A 324 6.45 27.52 -12.39
N LEU A 325 5.73 28.21 -11.50
CA LEU A 325 5.16 29.52 -11.82
C LEU A 325 6.25 30.55 -12.14
N ALA A 326 7.34 30.57 -11.36
CA ALA A 326 8.47 31.47 -11.59
C ALA A 326 9.22 31.15 -12.89
N ALA A 327 9.26 29.89 -13.31
CA ALA A 327 9.85 29.48 -14.58
C ALA A 327 9.03 29.93 -15.81
N GLY A 328 7.74 30.21 -15.61
CA GLY A 328 6.84 30.66 -16.70
C GLY A 328 6.47 29.51 -17.65
N THR A 329 5.99 29.88 -18.84
CA THR A 329 5.46 28.92 -19.83
C THR A 329 6.54 28.25 -20.67
N HIS A 330 7.77 28.74 -20.66
CA HIS A 330 8.87 28.25 -21.49
C HIS A 330 9.62 27.06 -20.85
N GLY A 331 9.27 26.70 -19.60
CA GLY A 331 9.91 25.62 -18.89
C GLY A 331 11.29 25.96 -18.31
N ALA A 332 12.11 24.93 -18.07
CA ALA A 332 13.39 25.09 -17.40
C ALA A 332 14.54 25.39 -18.37
N ASP A 333 14.67 26.66 -18.82
CA ASP A 333 15.70 27.05 -19.78
C ASP A 333 17.12 27.06 -19.20
N SER A 334 17.27 27.27 -17.89
CA SER A 334 18.59 27.25 -17.23
C SER A 334 18.90 25.90 -16.58
N VAL A 335 20.18 25.51 -16.57
CA VAL A 335 20.63 24.29 -15.88
C VAL A 335 20.33 24.33 -14.38
N ALA A 336 20.48 25.50 -13.75
CA ALA A 336 20.21 25.70 -12.34
C ALA A 336 18.73 25.44 -12.01
N LEU A 337 17.82 25.96 -12.82
CA LEU A 337 16.36 25.77 -12.65
C LEU A 337 15.98 24.30 -12.85
N ARG A 338 16.54 23.63 -13.86
CA ARG A 338 16.33 22.21 -14.12
C ARG A 338 16.78 21.35 -12.93
N MET A 339 17.97 21.62 -12.40
CA MET A 339 18.47 20.92 -11.22
C MET A 339 17.60 21.18 -9.98
N ALA A 340 17.10 22.39 -9.80
CA ALA A 340 16.20 22.73 -8.70
C ALA A 340 14.86 21.98 -8.83
N LEU A 341 14.28 21.87 -10.02
CA LEU A 341 13.05 21.11 -10.28
C LEU A 341 13.25 19.60 -9.99
N VAL A 342 14.35 19.03 -10.48
CA VAL A 342 14.73 17.63 -10.24
C VAL A 342 14.88 17.37 -8.74
N ALA A 343 15.66 18.19 -8.06
CA ALA A 343 15.93 18.05 -6.63
C ALA A 343 14.65 18.20 -5.79
N LEU A 344 13.82 19.20 -6.11
CA LEU A 344 12.59 19.46 -5.37
C LEU A 344 11.53 18.37 -5.62
N LEU A 345 11.39 17.88 -6.85
CA LEU A 345 10.52 16.75 -7.16
C LEU A 345 10.99 15.47 -6.45
N ALA A 346 12.29 15.18 -6.46
CA ALA A 346 12.86 14.04 -5.78
C ALA A 346 12.63 14.11 -4.26
N ALA A 347 12.90 15.26 -3.64
CA ALA A 347 12.64 15.50 -2.22
C ALA A 347 11.14 15.35 -1.88
N SER A 348 10.25 15.89 -2.72
CA SER A 348 8.79 15.76 -2.59
C SER A 348 8.36 14.30 -2.65
N GLY A 349 8.86 13.55 -3.63
CA GLY A 349 8.54 12.13 -3.81
C GLY A 349 9.01 11.26 -2.65
N VAL A 350 10.23 11.48 -2.12
CA VAL A 350 10.73 10.77 -0.93
C VAL A 350 9.92 11.11 0.30
N CYS A 351 9.68 12.41 0.55
CA CYS A 351 8.92 12.88 1.71
C CYS A 351 7.51 12.28 1.74
N VAL A 352 6.76 12.43 0.63
CA VAL A 352 5.38 11.95 0.54
C VAL A 352 5.27 10.42 0.53
N SER A 353 6.37 9.71 0.42
CA SER A 353 6.43 8.23 0.50
C SER A 353 6.84 7.71 1.88
N ALA A 354 7.26 8.57 2.81
CA ALA A 354 7.89 8.17 4.08
C ALA A 354 6.91 7.80 5.21
N TRP A 355 5.63 8.14 5.09
CA TRP A 355 4.62 8.03 6.14
C TRP A 355 3.91 6.67 6.24
N HIS A 356 3.98 5.84 5.20
CA HIS A 356 3.14 4.65 5.04
C HIS A 356 3.17 3.70 6.27
N GLY A 357 4.34 3.22 6.66
CA GLY A 357 4.44 2.28 7.78
C GLY A 357 3.89 2.85 9.09
N VAL A 358 4.13 4.14 9.33
CA VAL A 358 3.68 4.82 10.55
C VAL A 358 2.16 5.00 10.57
N ALA A 359 1.56 5.47 9.45
CA ALA A 359 0.11 5.68 9.37
C ALA A 359 -0.67 4.37 9.42
N TYR A 360 -0.21 3.33 8.72
CA TYR A 360 -0.83 2.01 8.78
C TYR A 360 -0.73 1.38 10.17
N THR A 361 0.39 1.57 10.86
CA THR A 361 0.54 1.11 12.25
C THR A 361 -0.42 1.87 13.18
N GLU A 362 -0.54 3.19 13.03
CA GLU A 362 -1.46 4.01 13.83
C GLU A 362 -2.91 3.57 13.63
N LEU A 363 -3.34 3.39 12.37
CA LEU A 363 -4.68 2.92 12.04
C LEU A 363 -4.97 1.53 12.61
N ALA A 364 -4.04 0.58 12.43
CA ALA A 364 -4.21 -0.78 12.93
C ALA A 364 -4.19 -0.83 14.47
N THR A 365 -3.41 0.04 15.11
CA THR A 365 -3.39 0.17 16.58
C THR A 365 -4.71 0.73 17.09
N LEU A 366 -5.28 1.74 16.41
CA LEU A 366 -6.58 2.32 16.76
C LEU A 366 -7.71 1.30 16.67
N ALA A 367 -7.72 0.47 15.61
CA ALA A 367 -8.74 -0.56 15.42
C ALA A 367 -8.57 -1.77 16.35
N GLY A 368 -7.39 -1.96 16.91
CA GLY A 368 -7.00 -3.14 17.70
C GLY A 368 -6.59 -4.32 16.80
N ALA A 369 -5.70 -5.16 17.33
CA ALA A 369 -5.10 -6.26 16.55
C ALA A 369 -6.14 -7.24 15.97
N ALA A 370 -7.23 -7.49 16.69
CA ALA A 370 -8.30 -8.40 16.24
C ALA A 370 -9.09 -7.90 15.03
N ARG A 371 -9.14 -6.58 14.81
CA ARG A 371 -9.90 -5.92 13.74
C ARG A 371 -9.02 -5.11 12.79
N ALA A 372 -7.70 -5.33 12.85
CA ALA A 372 -6.73 -4.61 12.03
C ALA A 372 -6.92 -4.89 10.53
N GLY A 373 -7.36 -6.10 10.15
CA GLY A 373 -7.63 -6.47 8.76
C GLY A 373 -8.69 -5.56 8.12
N THR A 374 -9.82 -5.37 8.78
CA THR A 374 -10.88 -4.46 8.31
C THR A 374 -10.37 -3.01 8.20
N ALA A 375 -9.68 -2.50 9.20
CA ALA A 375 -9.19 -1.12 9.19
C ALA A 375 -8.15 -0.88 8.08
N LEU A 376 -7.24 -1.84 7.88
CA LEU A 376 -6.27 -1.79 6.79
C LEU A 376 -6.94 -1.90 5.41
N GLY A 377 -7.99 -2.74 5.29
CA GLY A 377 -8.81 -2.82 4.08
C GLY A 377 -9.49 -1.48 3.75
N MET A 378 -10.06 -0.79 4.76
CA MET A 378 -10.65 0.55 4.58
C MET A 378 -9.61 1.56 4.06
N ALA A 379 -8.39 1.56 4.64
CA ALA A 379 -7.32 2.44 4.19
C ALA A 379 -6.90 2.12 2.74
N ASN A 380 -6.71 0.85 2.42
CA ASN A 380 -6.29 0.44 1.08
C ASN A 380 -7.36 0.71 0.03
N THR A 381 -8.64 0.53 0.35
CA THR A 381 -9.74 0.96 -0.54
C THR A 381 -9.61 2.44 -0.86
N SER A 382 -9.37 3.29 0.14
CA SER A 382 -9.14 4.74 -0.08
C SER A 382 -7.90 5.01 -0.94
N VAL A 383 -6.79 4.29 -0.69
CA VAL A 383 -5.55 4.40 -1.46
C VAL A 383 -5.75 4.02 -2.93
N PHE A 384 -6.37 2.87 -3.21
CA PHE A 384 -6.54 2.40 -4.59
C PHE A 384 -7.59 3.21 -5.36
N LEU A 385 -8.59 3.75 -4.67
CA LEU A 385 -9.50 4.73 -5.28
C LEU A 385 -8.74 5.99 -5.71
N VAL A 386 -7.89 6.54 -4.85
CA VAL A 386 -7.06 7.71 -5.17
C VAL A 386 -5.99 7.39 -6.21
N CYS A 387 -5.43 6.17 -6.19
CA CYS A 387 -4.52 5.69 -7.22
C CYS A 387 -5.14 5.69 -8.62
N PHE A 388 -6.43 5.36 -8.73
CA PHE A 388 -7.18 5.48 -9.99
C PHE A 388 -7.50 6.94 -10.34
N LEU A 389 -8.01 7.72 -9.37
CA LEU A 389 -8.47 9.09 -9.62
C LEU A 389 -7.33 10.06 -9.95
N THR A 390 -6.15 9.91 -9.35
CA THR A 390 -5.04 10.85 -9.53
C THR A 390 -4.57 10.95 -10.99
N PRO A 391 -4.12 9.88 -11.67
CA PRO A 391 -3.70 9.96 -13.05
C PRO A 391 -4.85 10.33 -14.00
N PHE A 392 -6.09 9.99 -13.66
CA PHE A 392 -7.27 10.41 -14.42
C PHE A 392 -7.49 11.94 -14.36
N SER A 393 -7.22 12.57 -13.22
CA SER A 393 -7.44 14.00 -13.00
C SER A 393 -6.32 14.89 -13.59
N ILE A 394 -5.07 14.42 -13.61
CA ILE A 394 -3.91 15.24 -14.01
C ILE A 394 -4.04 15.83 -15.42
N PRO A 395 -4.47 15.12 -16.47
CA PRO A 395 -4.64 15.71 -17.79
C PRO A 395 -5.66 16.88 -17.81
N HIS A 396 -6.73 16.78 -17.00
CA HIS A 396 -7.71 17.86 -16.86
C HIS A 396 -7.12 19.09 -16.16
N LEU A 397 -6.31 18.86 -15.10
CA LEU A 397 -5.63 19.95 -14.39
C LEU A 397 -4.60 20.63 -15.30
N LEU A 398 -3.88 19.86 -16.11
CA LEU A 398 -2.94 20.39 -17.10
C LEU A 398 -3.64 21.27 -18.16
N ALA A 399 -4.80 20.83 -18.65
CA ALA A 399 -5.59 21.60 -19.62
C ALA A 399 -6.14 22.91 -19.04
N LEU A 400 -6.37 22.99 -17.72
CA LEU A 400 -6.89 24.17 -17.05
C LEU A 400 -5.80 25.26 -16.82
N GLN A 401 -4.73 24.92 -16.13
CA GLN A 401 -3.68 25.88 -15.71
C GLN A 401 -2.26 25.26 -15.70
N GLY A 402 -2.06 24.14 -16.37
CA GLY A 402 -0.75 23.52 -16.49
C GLY A 402 -0.19 22.90 -15.19
N TRP A 403 1.11 22.70 -15.17
CA TRP A 403 1.82 22.06 -14.07
C TRP A 403 1.69 22.76 -12.70
N PRO A 404 1.61 24.11 -12.59
CA PRO A 404 1.42 24.76 -11.30
C PRO A 404 0.18 24.25 -10.57
N LEU A 405 -0.95 24.09 -11.28
CA LEU A 405 -2.19 23.61 -10.69
C LEU A 405 -2.07 22.16 -10.20
N VAL A 406 -1.36 21.30 -10.94
CA VAL A 406 -1.13 19.90 -10.54
C VAL A 406 -0.43 19.85 -9.18
N TRP A 407 0.65 20.62 -9.00
CA TRP A 407 1.42 20.63 -7.76
C TRP A 407 0.72 21.36 -6.61
N LEU A 408 -0.08 22.39 -6.91
CA LEU A 408 -0.95 23.05 -5.93
C LEU A 408 -2.04 22.09 -5.41
N VAL A 409 -2.67 21.33 -6.28
CA VAL A 409 -3.64 20.29 -5.87
C VAL A 409 -2.95 19.20 -5.03
N ALA A 410 -1.74 18.78 -5.41
CA ALA A 410 -0.95 17.84 -4.61
C ALA A 410 -0.66 18.39 -3.20
N SER A 411 -0.27 19.68 -3.10
CA SER A 411 -0.08 20.38 -1.83
C SER A 411 -1.38 20.46 -1.02
N ALA A 412 -2.50 20.82 -1.65
CA ALA A 412 -3.81 20.89 -1.02
C ALA A 412 -4.26 19.52 -0.46
N CYS A 413 -4.04 18.43 -1.21
CA CYS A 413 -4.32 17.07 -0.73
C CYS A 413 -3.51 16.74 0.53
N ALA A 414 -2.22 17.07 0.57
CA ALA A 414 -1.37 16.88 1.74
C ALA A 414 -1.84 17.73 2.94
N LEU A 415 -2.28 18.98 2.68
CA LEU A 415 -2.80 19.88 3.71
C LEU A 415 -4.10 19.35 4.34
N VAL A 416 -5.04 18.89 3.51
CA VAL A 416 -6.31 18.30 3.98
C VAL A 416 -6.08 16.95 4.68
N ALA A 417 -5.11 16.15 4.24
CA ALA A 417 -4.76 14.89 4.87
C ALA A 417 -4.20 15.08 6.30
N MET A 418 -3.48 16.16 6.56
CA MET A 418 -2.79 16.40 7.83
C MET A 418 -3.71 16.31 9.07
N PRO A 419 -4.87 17.01 9.16
CA PRO A 419 -5.77 16.89 10.30
C PRO A 419 -6.51 15.55 10.34
N LEU A 420 -6.60 14.84 9.22
CA LEU A 420 -7.27 13.54 9.15
C LEU A 420 -6.41 12.41 9.73
N LEU A 421 -5.09 12.49 9.56
CA LEU A 421 -4.14 11.46 10.00
C LEU A 421 -3.86 11.48 11.50
N VAL A 422 -4.24 12.55 12.20
CA VAL A 422 -3.97 12.69 13.62
C VAL A 422 -5.20 12.32 14.43
N PRO A 423 -5.13 11.32 15.33
CA PRO A 423 -6.22 10.98 16.21
C PRO A 423 -6.61 12.20 17.05
N ARG A 424 -7.90 12.51 17.09
CA ARG A 424 -8.41 13.45 18.09
C ARG A 424 -8.55 12.70 19.41
N PRO A 425 -8.16 13.29 20.57
CA PRO A 425 -8.44 12.70 21.86
C PRO A 425 -9.93 12.37 21.95
N ALA A 426 -10.27 11.22 22.50
CA ALA A 426 -11.67 10.88 22.73
C ALA A 426 -12.31 11.94 23.62
N ALA A 427 -13.60 12.25 23.40
CA ALA A 427 -14.30 13.26 24.19
C ALA A 427 -14.27 12.96 25.71
N ALA A 428 -14.17 11.67 26.07
CA ALA A 428 -13.97 11.23 27.46
C ALA A 428 -12.60 11.65 28.01
N ASP A 429 -11.52 11.53 27.21
CA ASP A 429 -10.17 11.95 27.62
C ASP A 429 -10.05 13.47 27.76
N GLN A 430 -10.75 14.22 26.89
CA GLN A 430 -10.82 15.69 27.00
C GLN A 430 -11.58 16.13 28.26
N LYS A 431 -12.64 15.38 28.61
CA LYS A 431 -13.42 15.67 29.82
C LYS A 431 -12.60 15.32 31.09
N ALA A 432 -11.87 14.21 31.08
CA ALA A 432 -10.97 13.80 32.14
C ALA A 432 -9.81 14.81 32.32
N ALA A 433 -9.19 15.24 31.21
CA ALA A 433 -8.13 16.24 31.24
C ALA A 433 -8.64 17.61 31.74
N LYS A 434 -9.83 18.06 31.31
CA LYS A 434 -10.46 19.29 31.85
C LYS A 434 -10.79 19.18 33.33
N THR A 435 -11.29 18.02 33.76
CA THR A 435 -11.60 17.78 35.20
C THR A 435 -10.32 17.71 36.06
N ALA A 436 -9.21 17.17 35.52
CA ALA A 436 -7.93 17.17 36.22
C ALA A 436 -7.34 18.59 36.35
N LEU A 437 -7.42 19.41 35.28
CA LEU A 437 -6.99 20.82 35.33
C LEU A 437 -7.82 21.65 36.31
N SER A 438 -9.15 21.45 36.37
CA SER A 438 -10.03 22.17 37.28
C SER A 438 -9.88 21.77 38.77
N ARG A 439 -9.17 20.66 39.06
CA ARG A 439 -8.84 20.24 40.43
C ARG A 439 -7.46 20.71 40.90
N SER A 440 -6.64 21.24 39.98
CA SER A 440 -5.30 21.76 40.27
C SER A 440 -5.24 23.28 40.36
N THR A 441 -6.35 23.96 40.08
CA THR A 441 -6.61 25.40 40.35
C THR A 441 -7.51 25.55 41.58
#